data_2439882e1ddec20c14e9299b9fce8554
#
_entry.id   2439882e1ddec20c14e9299b9fce8554
#
_cell.length_a   1.000
_cell.length_b   1.000
_cell.length_c   1.000
_cell.angle_alpha   90.00
_cell.angle_beta   90.00
_cell.angle_gamma   90.00
#
_symmetry.space_group_name_H-M   'P 1'
#
loop_
_entity.id
_entity.type
_entity.pdbx_description
1 polymer ?
#
loop_
_entity_poly.entity_id
_entity_poly.type
_entity_poly.pdbx_seq_one_letter_code
_entity_poly.pdbx_strand_id
1 'polypeptide(L)'
;EKYSCTPRQLPFSSAELTEQHADEFAHAVQIGNAIEEKKLLDALLIARDDSNGCLYTAVTDCGAGGLSSAVGEMGAELGAVVDLEKVPLKYAGLRYDEIWISEAQERMVFAVSPERIDRFLSVFTAEEVEATVIGTFTDDRILRVRYKGQSVGELAMAFLHDGLPRTVRTASWTSQPRSSTPGC
;
A
#
# COMPACT_ATOMS: atom_id res chain seq x y z
N GLU A 1 -15.42 32.70 2.66
CA GLU A 1 -15.94 31.33 2.46
C GLU A 1 -15.04 30.37 3.20
N LYS A 2 -15.59 29.73 4.23
CA LYS A 2 -14.87 28.78 5.06
C LYS A 2 -14.89 27.42 4.34
N TYR A 3 -13.76 26.96 3.83
CA TYR A 3 -13.60 25.57 3.42
C TYR A 3 -13.61 24.69 4.69
N SER A 4 -14.75 24.08 4.96
CA SER A 4 -14.85 22.98 5.91
C SER A 4 -14.27 21.73 5.24
N CYS A 5 -13.00 21.45 5.46
CA CYS A 5 -12.47 20.12 5.20
C CYS A 5 -12.97 19.21 6.31
N THR A 6 -14.11 18.58 6.08
CA THR A 6 -14.47 17.37 6.82
C THR A 6 -13.45 16.31 6.42
N PRO A 7 -12.68 15.71 7.35
CA PRO A 7 -11.85 14.58 7.00
C PRO A 7 -12.77 13.48 6.45
N ARG A 8 -12.66 13.15 5.17
CA ARG A 8 -13.22 11.89 4.69
C ARG A 8 -12.55 10.81 5.50
N GLN A 9 -13.29 10.13 6.33
CA GLN A 9 -12.82 8.96 7.03
C GLN A 9 -12.45 7.95 5.95
N LEU A 10 -11.16 7.65 5.86
CA LEU A 10 -10.69 6.54 5.04
C LEU A 10 -11.31 5.26 5.60
N PRO A 11 -11.78 4.34 4.75
CA PRO A 11 -12.23 3.04 5.21
C PRO A 11 -11.00 2.30 5.74
N PHE A 12 -10.94 2.15 7.05
CA PHE A 12 -9.92 1.34 7.69
C PHE A 12 -10.45 -0.09 7.80
N SER A 13 -9.56 -1.06 7.63
CA SER A 13 -9.84 -2.49 7.78
C SER A 13 -10.45 -2.88 9.14
N SER A 14 -10.48 -1.95 10.10
CA SER A 14 -11.05 -2.11 11.45
C SER A 14 -12.34 -1.32 11.68
N ALA A 15 -12.89 -0.62 10.69
CA ALA A 15 -14.15 0.09 10.83
C ALA A 15 -15.34 -0.84 10.56
N GLU A 16 -16.37 -0.76 11.39
CA GLU A 16 -17.61 -1.50 11.19
C GLU A 16 -18.31 -0.96 9.93
N LEU A 17 -18.37 -1.77 8.88
CA LEU A 17 -19.03 -1.43 7.62
C LEU A 17 -20.55 -1.53 7.84
N THR A 18 -21.24 -0.41 7.78
CA THR A 18 -22.71 -0.38 7.75
C THR A 18 -23.24 -0.43 6.32
N GLU A 19 -24.47 -0.91 6.11
CA GLU A 19 -25.09 -0.98 4.77
C GLU A 19 -25.08 0.36 4.02
N GLN A 20 -25.09 1.49 4.74
CA GLN A 20 -25.03 2.83 4.16
C GLN A 20 -23.64 3.18 3.57
N HIS A 21 -22.59 2.48 3.98
CA HIS A 21 -21.25 2.68 3.48
C HIS A 21 -20.88 1.72 2.34
N ALA A 22 -21.72 0.69 2.09
CA ALA A 22 -21.42 -0.35 1.09
C ALA A 22 -21.25 0.23 -0.33
N ASP A 23 -22.10 1.17 -0.72
CA ASP A 23 -22.02 1.79 -2.05
C ASP A 23 -20.90 2.84 -2.15
N GLU A 24 -20.60 3.54 -1.04
CA GLU A 24 -19.59 4.60 -1.01
C GLU A 24 -18.16 4.03 -0.98
N PHE A 25 -17.97 2.86 -0.36
CA PHE A 25 -16.66 2.23 -0.19
C PHE A 25 -16.45 0.94 -0.99
N ALA A 26 -17.44 0.50 -1.77
CA ALA A 26 -17.35 -0.69 -2.62
C ALA A 26 -16.16 -0.66 -3.59
N HIS A 27 -15.63 0.53 -3.90
CA HIS A 27 -14.47 0.72 -4.79
C HIS A 27 -13.14 0.69 -4.04
N ALA A 28 -13.13 0.88 -2.73
CA ALA A 28 -11.92 1.02 -1.93
C ALA A 28 -11.42 -0.33 -1.40
N VAL A 29 -12.35 -1.22 -1.01
CA VAL A 29 -12.02 -2.57 -0.52
C VAL A 29 -12.53 -3.60 -1.52
N GLN A 30 -11.64 -4.37 -2.10
CA GLN A 30 -11.97 -5.37 -3.11
C GLN A 30 -12.00 -6.76 -2.48
N ILE A 31 -12.97 -7.59 -2.90
CA ILE A 31 -13.08 -8.99 -2.46
C ILE A 31 -11.87 -9.76 -2.99
N GLY A 32 -11.22 -10.52 -2.12
CA GLY A 32 -10.09 -11.37 -2.45
C GLY A 32 -10.47 -12.53 -3.39
N ASN A 33 -9.48 -13.02 -4.14
CA ASN A 33 -9.59 -14.15 -5.03
C ASN A 33 -8.48 -15.16 -4.74
N ALA A 34 -8.83 -16.27 -4.07
CA ALA A 34 -7.87 -17.27 -3.64
C ALA A 34 -7.09 -17.91 -4.81
N ILE A 35 -7.64 -17.93 -6.02
CA ILE A 35 -6.94 -18.43 -7.21
C ILE A 35 -5.85 -17.44 -7.63
N GLU A 36 -6.15 -16.15 -7.65
CA GLU A 36 -5.17 -15.11 -7.98
C GLU A 36 -4.07 -15.02 -6.92
N GLU A 37 -4.42 -15.16 -5.64
CA GLU A 37 -3.45 -15.23 -4.55
C GLU A 37 -2.49 -16.43 -4.73
N LYS A 38 -3.02 -17.60 -5.10
CA LYS A 38 -2.21 -18.80 -5.35
C LYS A 38 -1.25 -18.60 -6.53
N LYS A 39 -1.72 -18.07 -7.65
CA LYS A 39 -0.89 -17.75 -8.82
C LYS A 39 0.22 -16.77 -8.47
N LEU A 40 -0.14 -15.70 -7.74
CA LEU A 40 0.82 -14.70 -7.27
C LEU A 40 1.90 -15.33 -6.38
N LEU A 41 1.49 -16.20 -5.43
CA LEU A 41 2.42 -16.92 -4.57
C LEU A 41 3.38 -17.82 -5.38
N ASP A 42 2.87 -18.55 -6.37
CA ASP A 42 3.69 -19.41 -7.22
C ASP A 42 4.69 -18.58 -8.05
N ALA A 43 4.24 -17.49 -8.67
CA ALA A 43 5.11 -16.58 -9.41
C ALA A 43 6.20 -15.96 -8.51
N LEU A 44 5.84 -15.56 -7.29
CA LEU A 44 6.77 -15.01 -6.30
C LEU A 44 7.85 -16.02 -5.93
N LEU A 45 7.46 -17.28 -5.65
CA LEU A 45 8.39 -18.34 -5.29
C LEU A 45 9.33 -18.70 -6.46
N ILE A 46 8.82 -18.77 -7.69
CA ILE A 46 9.63 -18.99 -8.89
C ILE A 46 10.61 -17.82 -9.08
N ALA A 47 10.15 -16.58 -8.93
CA ALA A 47 11.01 -15.41 -9.06
C ALA A 47 12.09 -15.33 -7.96
N ARG A 48 11.79 -15.81 -6.75
CA ARG A 48 12.75 -15.92 -5.65
C ARG A 48 13.84 -16.95 -5.93
N ASP A 49 13.44 -18.09 -6.45
CA ASP A 49 14.28 -19.28 -6.62
C ASP A 49 14.82 -19.40 -8.07
N ASP A 50 14.84 -18.30 -8.85
CA ASP A 50 15.37 -18.31 -10.21
C ASP A 50 16.86 -18.74 -10.24
N SER A 51 17.23 -19.48 -11.27
CA SER A 51 18.59 -20.04 -11.42
C SER A 51 19.71 -18.98 -11.44
N ASN A 52 19.38 -17.74 -11.82
CA ASN A 52 20.30 -16.60 -11.82
C ASN A 52 20.24 -15.77 -10.51
N GLY A 53 19.62 -16.32 -9.49
CA GLY A 53 19.37 -15.66 -8.19
C GLY A 53 18.04 -14.90 -8.14
N CYS A 54 17.61 -14.53 -6.94
CA CYS A 54 16.35 -13.85 -6.71
C CYS A 54 16.16 -12.66 -7.66
N LEU A 55 15.03 -12.63 -8.36
CA LEU A 55 14.74 -11.61 -9.38
C LEU A 55 14.35 -10.26 -8.80
N TYR A 56 13.97 -10.19 -7.53
CA TYR A 56 13.58 -8.96 -6.85
C TYR A 56 14.43 -8.72 -5.60
N THR A 57 14.55 -7.48 -5.17
CA THR A 57 15.32 -7.06 -3.99
C THR A 57 14.46 -6.81 -2.77
N ALA A 58 13.20 -6.43 -2.97
CA ALA A 58 12.23 -6.24 -1.91
C ALA A 58 10.81 -6.50 -2.44
N VAL A 59 9.91 -6.85 -1.54
CA VAL A 59 8.49 -7.07 -1.81
C VAL A 59 7.67 -6.68 -0.60
N THR A 60 6.52 -6.08 -0.83
CA THR A 60 5.51 -5.79 0.19
C THR A 60 4.11 -5.91 -0.39
N ASP A 61 3.11 -6.17 0.44
CA ASP A 61 1.71 -6.12 0.06
C ASP A 61 1.18 -4.68 0.02
N CYS A 62 0.05 -4.51 -0.64
CA CYS A 62 -0.70 -3.26 -0.67
C CYS A 62 -1.90 -3.35 0.30
N GLY A 63 -1.62 -3.54 1.58
CA GLY A 63 -2.63 -3.53 2.64
C GLY A 63 -3.20 -2.14 2.90
N ALA A 64 -3.39 -1.78 4.18
CA ALA A 64 -3.94 -0.50 4.57
C ALA A 64 -3.16 0.69 3.96
N GLY A 65 -3.88 1.58 3.27
CA GLY A 65 -3.31 2.70 2.54
C GLY A 65 -2.82 2.35 1.12
N GLY A 66 -2.95 1.11 0.68
CA GLY A 66 -2.66 0.68 -0.69
C GLY A 66 -1.23 0.98 -1.14
N LEU A 67 -1.10 1.54 -2.35
CA LEU A 67 0.20 1.91 -2.90
C LEU A 67 0.92 2.99 -2.08
N SER A 68 0.18 3.86 -1.38
CA SER A 68 0.79 4.93 -0.58
C SER A 68 1.64 4.39 0.56
N SER A 69 1.18 3.37 1.26
CA SER A 69 1.94 2.67 2.30
C SER A 69 3.05 1.84 1.68
N ALA A 70 2.73 0.99 0.71
CA ALA A 70 3.69 0.07 0.10
C ALA A 70 4.91 0.78 -0.50
N VAL A 71 4.69 1.80 -1.33
CA VAL A 71 5.78 2.57 -1.94
C VAL A 71 6.46 3.48 -0.92
N GLY A 72 5.70 4.08 0.00
CA GLY A 72 6.24 4.93 1.06
C GLY A 72 7.22 4.18 1.95
N GLU A 73 6.85 2.98 2.40
CA GLU A 73 7.70 2.15 3.25
C GLU A 73 8.93 1.63 2.51
N MET A 74 8.76 1.09 1.31
CA MET A 74 9.89 0.61 0.50
C MET A 74 10.87 1.73 0.12
N GLY A 75 10.36 2.94 -0.08
CA GLY A 75 11.14 4.11 -0.47
C GLY A 75 11.65 4.96 0.69
N ALA A 76 11.47 4.57 1.95
CA ALA A 76 11.71 5.41 3.14
C ALA A 76 13.10 6.07 3.17
N GLU A 77 14.15 5.32 2.86
CA GLU A 77 15.54 5.80 2.78
C GLU A 77 15.97 6.28 1.37
N LEU A 78 15.07 6.11 0.42
CA LEU A 78 15.28 6.42 -1.00
C LEU A 78 14.37 7.59 -1.39
N GLY A 79 13.83 7.53 -2.57
CA GLY A 79 12.72 8.30 -3.09
C GLY A 79 12.00 7.42 -4.08
N ALA A 80 10.93 7.91 -4.66
CA ALA A 80 10.20 7.19 -5.68
C ALA A 80 9.49 8.14 -6.66
N VAL A 81 9.38 7.70 -7.91
CA VAL A 81 8.50 8.31 -8.92
C VAL A 81 7.50 7.25 -9.33
N VAL A 82 6.21 7.53 -9.17
CA VAL A 82 5.12 6.60 -9.51
C VAL A 82 4.19 7.23 -10.54
N ASP A 83 3.91 6.50 -11.61
CA ASP A 83 2.99 6.89 -12.68
C ASP A 83 1.67 6.13 -12.50
N LEU A 84 0.66 6.77 -11.91
CA LEU A 84 -0.59 6.12 -11.51
C LEU A 84 -1.43 5.60 -12.69
N GLU A 85 -1.27 6.19 -13.87
CA GLU A 85 -1.93 5.71 -15.09
C GLU A 85 -1.48 4.32 -15.54
N LYS A 86 -0.33 3.84 -15.02
CA LYS A 86 0.21 2.52 -15.31
C LYS A 86 -0.27 1.44 -14.34
N VAL A 87 -0.94 1.83 -13.27
CA VAL A 87 -1.43 0.89 -12.25
C VAL A 87 -2.58 0.06 -12.83
N PRO A 88 -2.50 -1.29 -12.80
CA PRO A 88 -3.61 -2.14 -13.19
C PRO A 88 -4.81 -1.90 -12.28
N LEU A 89 -5.98 -1.72 -12.88
CA LEU A 89 -7.21 -1.41 -12.15
C LEU A 89 -8.30 -2.44 -12.48
N LYS A 90 -8.96 -2.97 -11.46
CA LYS A 90 -10.16 -3.82 -11.64
C LYS A 90 -11.35 -3.04 -12.19
N TYR A 91 -11.45 -1.74 -11.86
CA TYR A 91 -12.55 -0.88 -12.25
C TYR A 91 -12.02 0.39 -12.92
N ALA A 92 -12.63 0.75 -14.05
CA ALA A 92 -12.34 2.01 -14.71
C ALA A 92 -12.99 3.19 -13.97
N GLY A 93 -12.40 4.38 -14.10
CA GLY A 93 -13.00 5.62 -13.60
C GLY A 93 -12.54 6.08 -12.21
N LEU A 94 -11.61 5.36 -11.58
CA LEU A 94 -11.00 5.81 -10.32
C LEU A 94 -10.19 7.09 -10.55
N ARG A 95 -10.27 7.99 -9.59
CA ARG A 95 -9.43 9.18 -9.51
C ARG A 95 -8.01 8.79 -9.08
N TYR A 96 -7.06 9.67 -9.34
CA TYR A 96 -5.65 9.42 -8.99
C TYR A 96 -5.43 9.20 -7.49
N ASP A 97 -6.16 9.92 -6.62
CA ASP A 97 -6.12 9.76 -5.18
C ASP A 97 -6.71 8.40 -4.75
N GLU A 98 -7.81 7.96 -5.37
CA GLU A 98 -8.41 6.65 -5.13
C GLU A 98 -7.47 5.51 -5.58
N ILE A 99 -6.81 5.65 -6.73
CA ILE A 99 -5.81 4.67 -7.20
C ILE A 99 -4.66 4.55 -6.19
N TRP A 100 -4.21 5.71 -5.65
CA TRP A 100 -3.05 5.77 -4.77
C TRP A 100 -3.29 5.10 -3.41
N ILE A 101 -4.50 5.22 -2.86
CA ILE A 101 -4.86 4.69 -1.54
C ILE A 101 -5.70 3.41 -1.58
N SER A 102 -6.05 2.91 -2.76
CA SER A 102 -6.92 1.73 -2.91
C SER A 102 -6.29 0.48 -2.30
N GLU A 103 -7.03 -0.17 -1.42
CA GLU A 103 -6.67 -1.44 -0.78
C GLU A 103 -7.17 -2.61 -1.66
N ALA A 104 -6.54 -2.79 -2.83
CA ALA A 104 -6.87 -3.92 -3.69
C ALA A 104 -6.26 -5.21 -3.14
N GLN A 105 -7.12 -6.22 -2.92
CA GLN A 105 -6.68 -7.54 -2.49
C GLN A 105 -5.71 -8.19 -3.50
N GLU A 106 -4.79 -9.01 -3.02
CA GLU A 106 -3.73 -9.71 -3.76
C GLU A 106 -2.78 -8.81 -4.56
N ARG A 107 -2.80 -7.49 -4.32
CA ARG A 107 -1.84 -6.57 -4.92
C ARG A 107 -0.56 -6.53 -4.10
N MET A 108 0.58 -6.65 -4.79
CA MET A 108 1.90 -6.52 -4.19
C MET A 108 2.77 -5.57 -4.99
N VAL A 109 3.74 -4.96 -4.31
CA VAL A 109 4.78 -4.12 -4.92
C VAL A 109 6.12 -4.83 -4.81
N PHE A 110 6.86 -4.88 -5.91
CA PHE A 110 8.20 -5.45 -5.99
C PHE A 110 9.22 -4.38 -6.38
N ALA A 111 10.38 -4.40 -5.76
CA ALA A 111 11.54 -3.68 -6.23
C ALA A 111 12.41 -4.65 -7.06
N VAL A 112 12.55 -4.35 -8.34
CA VAL A 112 13.26 -5.19 -9.31
C VAL A 112 14.33 -4.35 -10.00
N SER A 113 15.56 -4.86 -10.09
CA SER A 113 16.62 -4.16 -10.81
C SER A 113 16.37 -4.16 -12.33
N PRO A 114 16.81 -3.10 -13.05
CA PRO A 114 16.53 -2.97 -14.48
C PRO A 114 16.95 -4.18 -15.32
N GLU A 115 18.09 -4.80 -15.01
CA GLU A 115 18.62 -5.96 -15.73
C GLU A 115 17.82 -7.25 -15.52
N ARG A 116 16.94 -7.31 -14.53
CA ARG A 116 16.12 -8.49 -14.20
C ARG A 116 14.64 -8.32 -14.56
N ILE A 117 14.23 -7.12 -14.97
CA ILE A 117 12.82 -6.79 -15.16
C ILE A 117 12.15 -7.66 -16.21
N ASP A 118 12.81 -7.90 -17.35
CA ASP A 118 12.22 -8.70 -18.44
C ASP A 118 12.01 -10.16 -18.00
N ARG A 119 12.99 -10.72 -17.28
CA ARG A 119 12.86 -12.07 -16.73
C ARG A 119 11.77 -12.15 -15.67
N PHE A 120 11.71 -11.17 -14.76
CA PHE A 120 10.66 -11.07 -13.76
C PHE A 120 9.27 -11.04 -14.40
N LEU A 121 9.04 -10.15 -15.35
CA LEU A 121 7.76 -10.06 -16.06
C LEU A 121 7.41 -11.36 -16.81
N SER A 122 8.41 -12.05 -17.38
CA SER A 122 8.17 -13.33 -18.05
C SER A 122 7.70 -14.42 -17.10
N VAL A 123 8.21 -14.48 -15.87
CA VAL A 123 7.78 -15.42 -14.84
C VAL A 123 6.32 -15.16 -14.45
N PHE A 124 5.97 -13.90 -14.17
CA PHE A 124 4.62 -13.53 -13.78
C PHE A 124 3.61 -13.80 -14.92
N THR A 125 3.99 -13.50 -16.15
CA THR A 125 3.15 -13.82 -17.32
C THR A 125 2.94 -15.33 -17.48
N ALA A 126 3.95 -16.16 -17.22
CA ALA A 126 3.83 -17.61 -17.31
C ALA A 126 2.86 -18.19 -16.27
N GLU A 127 2.76 -17.57 -15.11
CA GLU A 127 1.80 -17.92 -14.05
C GLU A 127 0.45 -17.21 -14.21
N GLU A 128 0.24 -16.52 -15.34
CA GLU A 128 -0.97 -15.73 -15.62
C GLU A 128 -1.25 -14.64 -14.59
N VAL A 129 -0.20 -14.04 -14.03
CA VAL A 129 -0.29 -12.90 -13.10
C VAL A 129 0.02 -11.62 -13.86
N GLU A 130 -0.86 -10.63 -13.76
CA GLU A 130 -0.61 -9.30 -14.32
C GLU A 130 0.48 -8.57 -13.51
N ALA A 131 1.55 -8.18 -14.18
CA ALA A 131 2.63 -7.40 -13.58
C ALA A 131 3.00 -6.22 -14.48
N THR A 132 3.11 -5.04 -13.89
CA THR A 132 3.35 -3.79 -14.62
C THR A 132 4.37 -2.93 -13.88
N VAL A 133 5.27 -2.29 -14.63
CA VAL A 133 6.21 -1.31 -14.09
C VAL A 133 5.46 0.01 -13.89
N ILE A 134 5.19 0.36 -12.64
CA ILE A 134 4.44 1.57 -12.27
C ILE A 134 5.33 2.75 -11.92
N GLY A 135 6.64 2.55 -11.74
CA GLY A 135 7.53 3.63 -11.33
C GLY A 135 8.96 3.18 -11.11
N THR A 136 9.73 4.03 -10.46
CA THR A 136 11.16 3.82 -10.18
C THR A 136 11.51 4.39 -8.82
N PHE A 137 12.30 3.68 -8.03
CA PHE A 137 12.94 4.24 -6.84
C PHE A 137 14.12 5.14 -7.24
N THR A 138 14.31 6.22 -6.48
CA THR A 138 15.35 7.24 -6.71
C THR A 138 16.21 7.38 -5.45
N ASP A 139 17.29 8.14 -5.52
CA ASP A 139 18.20 8.40 -4.39
C ASP A 139 18.03 9.80 -3.77
N ASP A 140 17.02 10.55 -4.21
CA ASP A 140 16.83 11.95 -3.83
C ASP A 140 15.91 12.14 -2.61
N ARG A 141 15.39 11.07 -2.02
CA ARG A 141 14.49 11.06 -0.85
C ARG A 141 13.21 11.85 -1.03
N ILE A 142 12.71 11.89 -2.26
CA ILE A 142 11.46 12.56 -2.58
C ILE A 142 10.49 11.55 -3.21
N LEU A 143 9.29 11.46 -2.66
CA LEU A 143 8.18 10.75 -3.28
C LEU A 143 7.50 11.69 -4.28
N ARG A 144 7.40 11.25 -5.53
CA ARG A 144 6.67 11.94 -6.60
C ARG A 144 5.60 11.03 -7.16
N VAL A 145 4.38 11.52 -7.15
CA VAL A 145 3.23 10.83 -7.73
C VAL A 145 2.78 11.59 -8.96
N ARG A 146 2.66 10.90 -10.08
CA ARG A 146 2.26 11.45 -11.37
C ARG A 146 0.97 10.80 -11.85
N TYR A 147 0.20 11.55 -12.59
CA TYR A 147 -0.98 11.05 -13.27
C TYR A 147 -1.15 11.76 -14.62
N LYS A 148 -1.19 10.98 -15.70
CA LYS A 148 -1.26 11.50 -17.09
C LYS A 148 -0.20 12.57 -17.39
N GLY A 149 1.03 12.31 -16.94
CA GLY A 149 2.17 13.18 -17.14
C GLY A 149 2.22 14.43 -16.25
N GLN A 150 1.26 14.62 -15.36
CA GLN A 150 1.24 15.74 -14.40
C GLN A 150 1.67 15.27 -13.01
N SER A 151 2.41 16.09 -12.27
CA SER A 151 2.68 15.86 -10.86
C SER A 151 1.41 16.14 -10.05
N VAL A 152 0.91 15.11 -9.36
CA VAL A 152 -0.27 15.21 -8.49
C VAL A 152 0.09 15.14 -7.02
N GLY A 153 1.34 14.83 -6.70
CA GLY A 153 1.88 14.83 -5.34
C GLY A 153 3.40 14.85 -5.36
N GLU A 154 3.99 15.64 -4.46
CA GLU A 154 5.43 15.63 -4.20
C GLU A 154 5.65 15.84 -2.70
N LEU A 155 6.41 14.94 -2.07
CA LEU A 155 6.61 14.94 -0.63
C LEU A 155 8.01 14.41 -0.29
N ALA A 156 8.69 15.08 0.65
CA ALA A 156 9.94 14.55 1.19
C ALA A 156 9.66 13.29 2.04
N MET A 157 10.44 12.22 1.85
CA MET A 157 10.31 11.00 2.65
C MET A 157 10.45 11.24 4.14
N ALA A 158 11.35 12.13 4.55
CA ALA A 158 11.49 12.55 5.95
C ALA A 158 10.20 13.14 6.54
N PHE A 159 9.43 13.90 5.75
CA PHE A 159 8.14 14.41 6.21
C PHE A 159 7.10 13.29 6.29
N LEU A 160 7.09 12.36 5.35
CA LEU A 160 6.17 11.22 5.34
C LEU A 160 6.34 10.33 6.59
N HIS A 161 7.59 10.07 7.00
CA HIS A 161 7.90 9.15 8.10
C HIS A 161 8.03 9.84 9.47
N ASP A 162 8.58 11.05 9.53
CA ASP A 162 8.91 11.76 10.78
C ASP A 162 8.15 13.08 10.95
N GLY A 163 7.28 13.45 10.02
CA GLY A 163 6.58 14.74 10.00
C GLY A 163 5.51 14.91 11.08
N LEU A 164 5.13 13.84 11.77
CA LEU A 164 4.18 13.94 12.87
C LEU A 164 4.86 14.44 14.14
N PRO A 165 4.30 15.45 14.83
CA PRO A 165 4.79 15.89 16.13
C PRO A 165 4.77 14.73 17.13
N ARG A 166 5.85 14.57 17.91
CA ARG A 166 5.88 13.59 19.00
C ARG A 166 4.84 13.95 20.05
N THR A 167 3.78 13.16 20.13
CA THR A 167 2.75 13.34 21.15
C THR A 167 3.23 12.76 22.47
N VAL A 168 3.41 13.62 23.48
CA VAL A 168 3.70 13.19 24.85
C VAL A 168 2.36 13.07 25.60
N ARG A 169 2.01 11.86 26.03
CA ARG A 169 0.83 11.61 26.86
C ARG A 169 1.29 11.29 28.28
N THR A 170 0.75 12.01 29.27
CA THR A 170 0.95 11.70 30.67
C THR A 170 -0.12 10.72 31.11
N ALA A 171 0.28 9.58 31.65
CA ALA A 171 -0.63 8.61 32.25
C ALA A 171 -0.32 8.49 33.73
N SER A 172 -1.36 8.51 34.58
CA SER A 172 -1.26 8.19 36.00
C SER A 172 -2.02 6.91 36.27
N TRP A 173 -1.40 6.01 37.00
CA TRP A 173 -2.03 4.76 37.42
C TRP A 173 -2.21 4.80 38.94
N THR A 174 -3.46 4.56 39.40
CA THR A 174 -3.78 4.39 40.81
C THR A 174 -4.13 2.94 41.08
N SER A 175 -3.46 2.31 42.07
CA SER A 175 -3.82 0.94 42.43
C SER A 175 -5.24 0.89 42.97
N GLN A 176 -6.04 0.04 42.37
CA GLN A 176 -7.38 -0.25 42.95
C GLN A 176 -7.21 -1.11 44.21
N PRO A 177 -7.94 -0.83 45.29
CA PRO A 177 -7.94 -1.71 46.45
C PRO A 177 -8.42 -3.11 45.99
N ARG A 178 -7.67 -4.14 46.39
CA ARG A 178 -8.08 -5.52 46.14
C ARG A 178 -9.45 -5.73 46.80
N SER A 179 -10.47 -6.06 46.02
CA SER A 179 -11.74 -6.50 46.57
C SER A 179 -11.44 -7.77 47.39
N SER A 180 -11.69 -7.71 48.69
CA SER A 180 -11.69 -8.93 49.52
C SER A 180 -12.79 -9.82 48.99
N THR A 181 -12.42 -10.97 48.43
CA THR A 181 -13.39 -12.01 48.08
C THR A 181 -14.11 -12.39 49.37
N PRO A 182 -15.44 -12.38 49.45
CA PRO A 182 -16.13 -12.94 50.60
C PRO A 182 -15.76 -14.40 50.69
N GLY A 183 -15.19 -14.80 51.80
CA GLY A 183 -14.91 -16.21 52.07
C GLY A 183 -16.21 -17.02 52.05
N CYS A 184 -16.19 -18.18 51.35
CA CYS A 184 -17.18 -19.23 51.53
C CYS A 184 -17.03 -19.85 52.91
#